data_a808daa807166808ed8793e3d4b7a2ca
#
_entry.id   a808daa807166808ed8793e3d4b7a2ca
#
_cell.length_a   1.000
_cell.length_b   1.000
_cell.length_c   1.000
_cell.angle_alpha   90.00
_cell.angle_beta   90.00
_cell.angle_gamma   90.00
#
_symmetry.space_group_name_H-M   'P 1'
#
loop_
_entity.id
_entity.type
_entity.pdbx_description
1 polymer ?
#
loop_
_entity_poly.entity_id
_entity_poly.type
_entity_poly.pdbx_seq_one_letter_code
_entity_poly.pdbx_strand_id
1 'polypeptide(L)'
;MRASLRHSWRGRRRWLWGRLGLAGIAAALALSPAALRAQNVVNLTFGEIKFGAGAHDVSFLGGKEHGVDFNPELIMPSPVADAWAASLPAYLRWLVQPRPTFGAEINSGHYTDQFYFGAKWSWMLANNIFQPGDGFSAGIFFGGAANDGAIVTSKADRKSLGSHILFREELELGYWINPVVQISAFFDHVSNAGFAKQNQSINDVGARLGFRF
;
A
#
# COMPACT_ATOMS: atom_id res chain seq x y z
N MET A 1 -56.67 13.30 15.14
CA MET A 1 -55.56 12.36 15.48
C MET A 1 -55.07 11.71 14.20
N ARG A 2 -53.92 12.14 13.65
CA ARG A 2 -53.21 11.47 12.56
C ARG A 2 -51.75 11.37 12.97
N ALA A 3 -51.32 10.17 13.34
CA ALA A 3 -49.94 9.85 13.63
C ALA A 3 -49.16 9.65 12.33
N SER A 4 -48.13 10.45 12.08
CA SER A 4 -47.21 10.30 10.96
C SER A 4 -46.07 9.36 11.35
N LEU A 5 -46.03 8.18 10.78
CA LEU A 5 -44.90 7.27 10.84
C LEU A 5 -43.81 7.77 9.90
N ARG A 6 -42.79 8.42 10.44
CA ARG A 6 -41.53 8.68 9.71
C ARG A 6 -40.59 7.49 9.94
N HIS A 7 -40.56 6.56 8.98
CA HIS A 7 -39.55 5.50 8.93
C HIS A 7 -38.20 6.09 8.54
N SER A 8 -37.25 5.96 9.47
CA SER A 8 -35.85 6.37 9.27
C SER A 8 -35.10 5.37 8.39
N TRP A 9 -34.88 5.73 7.13
CA TRP A 9 -34.07 4.98 6.17
C TRP A 9 -32.58 5.39 6.21
N ARG A 10 -31.90 5.41 7.38
CA ARG A 10 -30.51 5.86 7.50
C ARG A 10 -29.51 4.79 7.96
N GLY A 11 -29.85 3.50 7.92
CA GLY A 11 -29.04 2.46 8.55
C GLY A 11 -28.21 1.54 7.65
N ARG A 12 -28.38 1.52 6.31
CA ARG A 12 -27.85 0.41 5.50
C ARG A 12 -26.77 0.74 4.47
N ARG A 13 -26.27 1.98 4.40
CA ARG A 13 -25.23 2.33 3.38
C ARG A 13 -23.79 2.25 3.90
N ARG A 14 -23.55 1.98 5.18
CA ARG A 14 -22.20 2.09 5.79
C ARG A 14 -21.35 0.80 5.72
N TRP A 15 -21.88 -0.34 5.30
CA TRP A 15 -21.19 -1.64 5.33
C TRP A 15 -20.60 -2.10 3.99
N LEU A 16 -20.89 -1.42 2.89
CA LEU A 16 -20.47 -1.87 1.56
C LEU A 16 -19.03 -1.48 1.20
N TRP A 17 -18.48 -0.43 1.77
CA TRP A 17 -17.19 0.12 1.37
C TRP A 17 -15.98 -0.56 2.01
N GLY A 18 -16.09 -1.08 3.21
CA GLY A 18 -15.03 -1.88 3.84
C GLY A 18 -14.78 -3.23 3.14
N ARG A 19 -15.78 -3.72 2.37
CA ARG A 19 -15.65 -4.98 1.61
C ARG A 19 -15.01 -4.80 0.23
N LEU A 20 -15.04 -3.60 -0.35
CA LEU A 20 -14.46 -3.33 -1.66
C LEU A 20 -12.94 -3.17 -1.61
N GLY A 21 -12.36 -2.67 -0.51
CA GLY A 21 -10.91 -2.57 -0.33
C GLY A 21 -10.25 -3.96 -0.29
N LEU A 22 -10.78 -4.88 0.50
CA LEU A 22 -10.27 -6.26 0.58
C LEU A 22 -10.54 -7.07 -0.69
N ALA A 23 -11.65 -6.81 -1.40
CA ALA A 23 -11.97 -7.49 -2.66
C ALA A 23 -11.06 -7.05 -3.82
N GLY A 24 -10.59 -5.79 -3.82
CA GLY A 24 -9.65 -5.28 -4.83
C GLY A 24 -8.28 -5.94 -4.73
N ILE A 25 -7.78 -6.19 -3.52
CA ILE A 25 -6.49 -6.86 -3.29
C ILE A 25 -6.59 -8.36 -3.61
N ALA A 26 -7.70 -9.00 -3.28
CA ALA A 26 -7.93 -10.40 -3.63
C ALA A 26 -7.98 -10.64 -5.16
N ALA A 27 -8.48 -9.67 -5.93
CA ALA A 27 -8.49 -9.73 -7.40
C ALA A 27 -7.09 -9.57 -8.02
N ALA A 28 -6.19 -8.79 -7.39
CA ALA A 28 -4.80 -8.66 -7.83
C ALA A 28 -4.00 -9.95 -7.62
N LEU A 29 -4.36 -10.77 -6.63
CA LEU A 29 -3.76 -12.08 -6.37
C LEU A 29 -4.22 -13.18 -7.33
N ALA A 30 -5.30 -12.93 -8.11
CA ALA A 30 -5.84 -13.85 -9.11
C ALA A 30 -5.15 -13.72 -10.49
N LEU A 31 -4.03 -13.00 -10.58
CA LEU A 31 -3.19 -13.00 -11.77
C LEU A 31 -2.71 -14.42 -12.06
N SER A 32 -3.03 -14.88 -13.25
CA SER A 32 -2.93 -16.24 -13.76
C SER A 32 -1.63 -16.96 -13.36
N PRO A 33 -1.70 -18.27 -13.01
CA PRO A 33 -0.52 -19.10 -12.70
C PRO A 33 0.56 -19.10 -13.79
N ALA A 34 0.22 -18.71 -15.01
CA ALA A 34 1.18 -18.62 -16.12
C ALA A 34 2.14 -17.42 -15.98
N ALA A 35 1.70 -16.28 -15.42
CA ALA A 35 2.55 -15.13 -15.14
C ALA A 35 3.52 -15.39 -13.96
N LEU A 36 3.15 -16.29 -13.04
CA LEU A 36 4.00 -16.69 -11.91
C LEU A 36 5.15 -17.63 -12.32
N ARG A 37 5.19 -18.13 -13.54
CA ARG A 37 6.26 -19.05 -14.00
C ARG A 37 7.55 -18.34 -14.45
N ALA A 38 7.53 -17.06 -14.71
CA ALA A 38 8.71 -16.25 -15.03
C ALA A 38 9.17 -15.45 -13.80
N GLN A 39 9.34 -16.10 -12.66
CA GLN A 39 9.83 -15.45 -11.45
C GLN A 39 11.33 -15.23 -11.52
N ASN A 40 11.73 -14.18 -12.23
CA ASN A 40 12.91 -13.47 -11.82
C ASN A 40 12.46 -12.61 -10.61
N VAL A 41 12.54 -13.20 -9.42
CA VAL A 41 12.37 -12.46 -8.17
C VAL A 41 13.30 -11.26 -8.24
N VAL A 42 12.79 -10.06 -7.98
CA VAL A 42 13.65 -8.89 -7.73
C VAL A 42 14.74 -9.34 -6.77
N ASN A 43 16.00 -9.09 -7.11
CA ASN A 43 17.13 -9.64 -6.37
C ASN A 43 16.99 -9.32 -4.88
N LEU A 44 16.65 -10.34 -4.07
CA LEU A 44 16.28 -10.23 -2.66
C LEU A 44 17.48 -9.95 -1.75
N THR A 45 18.69 -9.96 -2.31
CA THR A 45 19.95 -9.75 -1.58
C THR A 45 20.31 -8.28 -1.41
N PHE A 46 19.67 -7.36 -2.14
CA PHE A 46 19.95 -5.93 -2.05
C PHE A 46 18.88 -5.19 -1.26
N GLY A 47 19.32 -4.18 -0.52
CA GLY A 47 18.45 -3.16 0.03
C GLY A 47 17.99 -2.17 -1.04
N GLU A 48 16.91 -1.47 -0.78
CA GLU A 48 16.42 -0.37 -1.63
C GLU A 48 16.04 0.82 -0.75
N ILE A 49 16.41 2.01 -1.16
CA ILE A 49 15.90 3.25 -0.60
C ILE A 49 15.09 3.98 -1.66
N LYS A 50 13.92 4.47 -1.28
CA LYS A 50 13.04 5.20 -2.19
C LYS A 50 12.66 6.55 -1.58
N PHE A 51 12.50 7.53 -2.45
CA PHE A 51 11.96 8.85 -2.10
C PHE A 51 10.83 9.17 -3.05
N GLY A 52 9.70 9.54 -2.50
CA GLY A 52 8.51 9.82 -3.27
C GLY A 52 7.73 11.03 -2.80
N ALA A 53 6.76 11.37 -3.62
CA ALA A 53 5.72 12.30 -3.28
C ALA A 53 4.38 11.80 -3.80
N GLY A 54 3.31 12.05 -3.03
CA GLY A 54 1.97 11.60 -3.35
C GLY A 54 0.91 12.65 -3.02
N ALA A 55 -0.25 12.49 -3.63
CA ALA A 55 -1.44 13.23 -3.27
C ALA A 55 -2.11 12.53 -2.08
N HIS A 56 -2.34 13.31 -1.01
CA HIS A 56 -2.94 12.85 0.23
C HIS A 56 -4.45 12.70 0.12
N ASP A 57 -4.98 11.63 0.70
CA ASP A 57 -6.41 11.34 0.86
C ASP A 57 -7.20 11.39 -0.45
N VAL A 58 -6.70 10.73 -1.48
CA VAL A 58 -7.37 10.64 -2.77
C VAL A 58 -8.64 9.79 -2.67
N SER A 59 -9.79 10.35 -3.10
CA SER A 59 -11.05 9.64 -3.11
C SER A 59 -11.90 10.08 -4.31
N PHE A 60 -12.54 9.13 -4.96
CA PHE A 60 -13.51 9.40 -6.03
C PHE A 60 -14.70 10.25 -5.55
N LEU A 61 -14.97 10.29 -4.26
CA LEU A 61 -16.04 11.08 -3.65
C LEU A 61 -15.54 12.35 -2.96
N GLY A 62 -14.28 12.72 -3.19
CA GLY A 62 -13.59 13.83 -2.53
C GLY A 62 -12.95 13.40 -1.21
N GLY A 63 -11.65 13.66 -1.08
CA GLY A 63 -10.91 13.56 0.19
C GLY A 63 -11.36 14.64 1.15
N LYS A 64 -11.06 14.47 2.43
CA LYS A 64 -11.24 15.50 3.45
C LYS A 64 -9.94 16.22 3.78
N GLU A 65 -8.89 15.44 3.85
CA GLU A 65 -7.53 15.91 4.08
C GLU A 65 -6.86 16.16 2.73
N HIS A 66 -5.91 17.08 2.67
CA HIS A 66 -5.31 17.52 1.43
C HIS A 66 -3.80 17.70 1.59
N GLY A 67 -3.11 17.96 0.49
CA GLY A 67 -1.68 18.25 0.50
C GLY A 67 -0.89 17.23 -0.32
N VAL A 68 0.41 17.38 -0.22
CA VAL A 68 1.37 16.47 -0.82
C VAL A 68 2.11 15.77 0.31
N ASP A 69 2.17 14.47 0.25
CA ASP A 69 2.97 13.66 1.16
C ASP A 69 4.38 13.48 0.61
N PHE A 70 5.38 13.71 1.43
CA PHE A 70 6.73 13.23 1.19
C PHE A 70 6.85 11.82 1.73
N ASN A 71 7.27 10.87 0.88
CA ASN A 71 7.28 9.45 1.20
C ASN A 71 8.68 8.83 1.04
N PRO A 72 9.54 8.87 2.09
CA PRO A 72 10.75 8.07 2.17
C PRO A 72 10.41 6.61 2.54
N GLU A 73 11.04 5.65 1.87
CA GLU A 73 10.88 4.21 2.13
C GLU A 73 12.22 3.49 2.09
N LEU A 74 12.48 2.63 3.07
CA LEU A 74 13.62 1.72 3.15
C LEU A 74 13.12 0.28 3.08
N ILE A 75 13.60 -0.47 2.10
CA ILE A 75 13.29 -1.87 1.91
C ILE A 75 14.56 -2.68 2.17
N MET A 76 14.53 -3.51 3.21
CA MET A 76 15.64 -4.37 3.58
C MET A 76 15.69 -5.62 2.72
N PRO A 77 16.84 -6.29 2.59
CA PRO A 77 16.91 -7.64 2.05
C PRO A 77 15.97 -8.60 2.79
N SER A 78 15.47 -9.63 2.09
CA SER A 78 14.71 -10.67 2.77
C SER A 78 15.59 -11.40 3.80
N PRO A 79 15.13 -11.61 5.03
CA PRO A 79 15.85 -12.38 6.03
C PRO A 79 15.85 -13.89 5.74
N VAL A 80 15.07 -14.32 4.74
CA VAL A 80 14.90 -15.73 4.39
C VAL A 80 15.87 -16.13 3.30
N ALA A 81 16.74 -17.09 3.60
CA ALA A 81 17.74 -17.57 2.65
C ALA A 81 17.10 -18.21 1.42
N ASP A 82 17.64 -17.87 0.22
CA ASP A 82 17.17 -18.38 -1.05
C ASP A 82 17.22 -19.93 -1.12
N ALA A 83 18.25 -20.53 -0.55
CA ALA A 83 18.39 -22.00 -0.50
C ALA A 83 17.24 -22.68 0.24
N TRP A 84 16.76 -22.06 1.33
CA TRP A 84 15.61 -22.58 2.06
C TRP A 84 14.31 -22.37 1.26
N ALA A 85 14.10 -21.19 0.72
CA ALA A 85 12.93 -20.93 -0.11
C ALA A 85 12.88 -21.82 -1.35
N ALA A 86 14.03 -22.13 -1.96
CA ALA A 86 14.14 -23.02 -3.11
C ALA A 86 13.71 -24.46 -2.81
N SER A 87 13.76 -24.90 -1.54
CA SER A 87 13.26 -26.22 -1.12
C SER A 87 11.73 -26.33 -1.12
N LEU A 88 11.02 -25.22 -1.18
CA LEU A 88 9.56 -25.16 -1.20
C LEU A 88 9.00 -25.28 -2.63
N PRO A 89 7.73 -25.72 -2.78
CA PRO A 89 7.02 -25.63 -4.05
C PRO A 89 7.07 -24.21 -4.63
N ALA A 90 7.25 -24.10 -5.95
CA ALA A 90 7.48 -22.82 -6.61
C ALA A 90 6.41 -21.73 -6.29
N TYR A 91 5.16 -22.15 -6.14
CA TYR A 91 4.04 -21.24 -5.84
C TYR A 91 4.03 -20.69 -4.40
N LEU A 92 4.84 -21.24 -3.49
CA LEU A 92 4.98 -20.77 -2.10
C LEU A 92 6.25 -19.93 -1.88
N ARG A 93 7.25 -20.02 -2.77
CA ARG A 93 8.56 -19.37 -2.57
C ARG A 93 8.43 -17.87 -2.36
N TRP A 94 7.62 -17.20 -3.17
CA TRP A 94 7.40 -15.78 -3.07
C TRP A 94 6.80 -15.36 -1.71
N LEU A 95 5.89 -16.16 -1.18
CA LEU A 95 5.19 -15.85 0.07
C LEU A 95 6.14 -15.84 1.27
N VAL A 96 7.14 -16.73 1.27
CA VAL A 96 8.06 -16.90 2.41
C VAL A 96 9.26 -15.97 2.36
N GLN A 97 9.41 -15.16 1.33
CA GLN A 97 10.51 -14.21 1.17
C GLN A 97 10.06 -12.74 1.21
N PRO A 98 9.31 -12.31 2.24
CA PRO A 98 8.98 -10.90 2.41
C PRO A 98 10.26 -10.11 2.69
N ARG A 99 10.25 -8.84 2.27
CA ARG A 99 11.29 -7.86 2.56
C ARG A 99 10.78 -6.92 3.65
N PRO A 100 11.43 -6.85 4.81
CA PRO A 100 11.08 -5.87 5.84
C PRO A 100 11.18 -4.47 5.24
N THR A 101 10.15 -3.67 5.44
CA THR A 101 10.02 -2.33 4.85
C THR A 101 9.57 -1.35 5.90
N PHE A 102 10.22 -0.19 5.92
CA PHE A 102 9.94 0.94 6.79
C PHE A 102 9.76 2.18 5.94
N GLY A 103 8.85 3.05 6.33
CA GLY A 103 8.68 4.31 5.64
C GLY A 103 7.85 5.30 6.43
N ALA A 104 7.71 6.48 5.86
CA ALA A 104 6.86 7.53 6.41
C ALA A 104 6.09 8.22 5.30
N GLU A 105 5.00 8.86 5.65
CA GLU A 105 4.29 9.84 4.86
C GLU A 105 4.16 11.10 5.69
N ILE A 106 4.79 12.16 5.20
CA ILE A 106 4.86 13.45 5.90
C ILE A 106 4.10 14.46 5.07
N ASN A 107 2.96 14.90 5.60
CA ASN A 107 2.03 15.75 4.87
C ASN A 107 2.44 17.22 4.90
N SER A 108 2.57 17.84 3.73
CA SER A 108 2.92 19.26 3.58
C SER A 108 1.85 20.24 4.11
N GLY A 109 0.62 19.79 4.24
CA GLY A 109 -0.52 20.57 4.76
C GLY A 109 -0.74 20.42 6.26
N HIS A 110 0.13 19.74 6.97
CA HIS A 110 -0.03 19.43 8.41
C HIS A 110 -1.32 18.67 8.72
N TYR A 111 -1.71 17.77 7.80
CA TYR A 111 -2.78 16.82 8.01
C TYR A 111 -2.26 15.57 8.73
N THR A 112 -2.64 14.40 8.33
CA THR A 112 -2.20 13.16 8.99
C THR A 112 -0.83 12.73 8.49
N ASP A 113 0.15 12.72 9.39
CA ASP A 113 1.45 12.09 9.15
C ASP A 113 1.39 10.61 9.55
N GLN A 114 2.20 9.79 8.88
CA GLN A 114 2.26 8.35 9.12
C GLN A 114 3.71 7.86 9.16
N PHE A 115 3.99 6.92 10.05
CA PHE A 115 5.16 6.06 10.03
C PHE A 115 4.70 4.62 9.90
N TYR A 116 5.20 3.90 8.90
CA TYR A 116 4.77 2.53 8.64
C TYR A 116 5.91 1.52 8.66
N PHE A 117 5.54 0.29 8.98
CA PHE A 117 6.41 -0.88 9.01
C PHE A 117 5.63 -2.11 8.58
N GLY A 118 6.28 -2.98 7.80
CA GLY A 118 5.65 -4.22 7.35
C GLY A 118 6.52 -5.03 6.42
N ALA A 119 5.85 -5.81 5.60
CA ALA A 119 6.43 -6.74 4.64
C ALA A 119 6.08 -6.32 3.22
N LYS A 120 7.08 -6.29 2.35
CA LYS A 120 6.92 -6.02 0.92
C LYS A 120 7.33 -7.22 0.09
N TRP A 121 6.54 -7.54 -0.90
CA TRP A 121 6.84 -8.52 -1.94
C TRP A 121 6.91 -7.80 -3.26
N SER A 122 7.89 -8.15 -4.09
CA SER A 122 8.10 -7.52 -5.40
C SER A 122 8.43 -8.57 -6.45
N TRP A 123 7.91 -8.40 -7.66
CA TRP A 123 8.11 -9.30 -8.79
C TRP A 123 8.53 -8.51 -10.02
N MET A 124 9.47 -9.07 -10.79
CA MET A 124 9.73 -8.61 -12.14
C MET A 124 8.68 -9.19 -13.08
N LEU A 125 7.96 -8.33 -13.77
CA LEU A 125 6.93 -8.71 -14.75
C LEU A 125 7.53 -8.95 -16.14
N ALA A 126 8.55 -8.14 -16.51
CA ALA A 126 9.26 -8.24 -17.77
C ALA A 126 10.65 -7.63 -17.62
N ASN A 127 11.63 -8.15 -18.34
CA ASN A 127 13.03 -7.72 -18.32
C ASN A 127 13.54 -7.41 -19.73
N ASN A 128 14.58 -6.54 -19.83
CA ASN A 128 15.27 -6.21 -21.07
C ASN A 128 14.29 -5.75 -22.17
N ILE A 129 13.43 -4.78 -21.83
CA ILE A 129 12.34 -4.33 -22.70
C ILE A 129 12.84 -3.32 -23.72
N PHE A 130 13.55 -2.29 -23.26
CA PHE A 130 14.08 -1.21 -24.10
C PHE A 130 15.61 -1.24 -24.13
N GLN A 131 16.24 -1.75 -23.05
CA GLN A 131 17.69 -1.86 -22.94
C GLN A 131 18.08 -3.01 -21.99
N PRO A 132 19.31 -3.54 -22.07
CA PRO A 132 19.79 -4.55 -21.14
C PRO A 132 19.74 -4.06 -19.69
N GLY A 133 19.12 -4.84 -18.81
CA GLY A 133 19.03 -4.57 -17.38
C GLY A 133 17.83 -3.72 -16.95
N ASP A 134 16.99 -3.27 -17.88
CA ASP A 134 15.73 -2.63 -17.55
C ASP A 134 14.59 -3.64 -17.31
N GLY A 135 13.43 -3.16 -16.80
CA GLY A 135 12.26 -4.02 -16.68
C GLY A 135 11.13 -3.43 -15.85
N PHE A 136 9.95 -3.97 -16.08
CA PHE A 136 8.76 -3.65 -15.30
C PHE A 136 8.66 -4.57 -14.07
N SER A 137 8.24 -4.00 -12.96
CA SER A 137 8.00 -4.70 -11.70
C SER A 137 6.64 -4.34 -11.10
N ALA A 138 6.10 -5.25 -10.30
CA ALA A 138 4.98 -4.98 -9.41
C ALA A 138 5.39 -5.31 -7.98
N GLY A 139 4.76 -4.63 -7.02
CA GLY A 139 4.97 -4.87 -5.60
C GLY A 139 3.66 -4.77 -4.83
N ILE A 140 3.60 -5.48 -3.72
CA ILE A 140 2.59 -5.31 -2.69
C ILE A 140 3.27 -5.12 -1.34
N PHE A 141 2.69 -4.29 -0.50
CA PHE A 141 3.08 -4.13 0.90
C PHE A 141 1.88 -4.42 1.79
N PHE A 142 2.13 -5.05 2.93
CA PHE A 142 1.17 -5.20 4.01
C PHE A 142 1.85 -4.99 5.35
N GLY A 143 1.26 -4.14 6.20
CA GLY A 143 1.83 -3.82 7.49
C GLY A 143 0.94 -2.97 8.37
N GLY A 144 1.56 -2.29 9.31
CA GLY A 144 0.93 -1.33 10.20
C GLY A 144 1.47 0.08 9.96
N ALA A 145 0.63 1.07 10.26
CA ALA A 145 1.00 2.48 10.28
C ALA A 145 0.63 3.11 11.61
N ALA A 146 1.59 3.77 12.26
CA ALA A 146 1.34 4.69 13.36
C ALA A 146 1.09 6.08 12.78
N ASN A 147 0.06 6.77 13.24
CA ASN A 147 -0.34 8.07 12.71
C ASN A 147 -0.66 9.08 13.82
N ASP A 148 -0.59 10.36 13.51
CA ASP A 148 -0.94 11.47 14.40
C ASP A 148 -2.32 12.07 14.11
N GLY A 149 -3.07 11.47 13.19
CA GLY A 149 -4.40 11.92 12.78
C GLY A 149 -5.45 11.80 13.89
N ALA A 150 -6.60 12.40 13.68
CA ALA A 150 -7.66 12.43 14.69
C ALA A 150 -8.36 11.08 14.85
N ILE A 151 -8.42 10.56 16.07
CA ILE A 151 -9.22 9.36 16.40
C ILE A 151 -10.70 9.65 16.16
N VAL A 152 -11.19 10.80 16.67
CA VAL A 152 -12.55 11.30 16.43
C VAL A 152 -12.50 12.81 16.24
N THR A 153 -13.17 13.31 15.22
CA THR A 153 -13.25 14.73 14.95
C THR A 153 -14.60 15.12 14.35
N SER A 154 -15.02 16.36 14.61
CA SER A 154 -16.15 17.02 13.94
C SER A 154 -15.73 17.99 12.85
N LYS A 155 -14.40 18.21 12.68
CA LYS A 155 -13.87 19.10 11.63
C LYS A 155 -14.18 18.54 10.26
N ALA A 156 -14.59 19.40 9.33
CA ALA A 156 -14.97 18.98 7.98
C ALA A 156 -13.77 18.53 7.13
N ASP A 157 -12.61 19.12 7.42
CA ASP A 157 -11.33 18.93 6.74
C ASP A 157 -10.42 17.87 7.38
N ARG A 158 -10.94 17.09 8.33
CA ARG A 158 -10.18 16.03 9.02
C ARG A 158 -10.94 14.71 8.98
N LYS A 159 -10.21 13.62 9.02
CA LYS A 159 -10.76 12.27 9.11
C LYS A 159 -10.80 11.77 10.55
N SER A 160 -11.85 11.03 10.87
CA SER A 160 -11.95 10.27 12.14
C SER A 160 -11.43 8.86 11.90
N LEU A 161 -10.14 8.64 12.17
CA LEU A 161 -9.44 7.40 11.85
C LEU A 161 -9.76 6.26 12.83
N GLY A 162 -10.23 6.60 14.04
CA GLY A 162 -10.63 5.64 15.06
C GLY A 162 -9.49 5.03 15.86
N SER A 163 -8.25 5.11 15.38
CA SER A 163 -7.05 4.58 16.03
C SER A 163 -5.80 5.33 15.54
N HIS A 164 -4.76 5.41 16.38
CA HIS A 164 -3.42 5.85 15.98
C HIS A 164 -2.58 4.70 15.38
N ILE A 165 -3.06 3.47 15.45
CA ILE A 165 -2.45 2.32 14.77
C ILE A 165 -3.46 1.80 13.77
N LEU A 166 -3.07 1.75 12.50
CA LEU A 166 -3.88 1.35 11.37
C LEU A 166 -3.20 0.21 10.61
N PHE A 167 -3.94 -0.56 9.84
CA PHE A 167 -3.40 -1.41 8.79
C PHE A 167 -3.07 -0.56 7.59
N ARG A 168 -1.98 -0.91 6.89
CA ARG A 168 -1.58 -0.30 5.62
C ARG A 168 -1.38 -1.39 4.57
N GLU A 169 -2.02 -1.20 3.44
CA GLU A 169 -1.84 -1.99 2.22
C GLU A 169 -1.36 -1.07 1.10
N GLU A 170 -0.43 -1.55 0.28
CA GLU A 170 0.09 -0.78 -0.85
C GLU A 170 0.23 -1.66 -2.09
N LEU A 171 -0.07 -1.07 -3.25
CA LEU A 171 0.27 -1.58 -4.57
C LEU A 171 1.31 -0.66 -5.20
N GLU A 172 2.34 -1.23 -5.80
CA GLU A 172 3.37 -0.48 -6.51
C GLU A 172 3.58 -1.07 -7.91
N LEU A 173 3.68 -0.20 -8.91
CA LEU A 173 4.13 -0.54 -10.26
C LEU A 173 5.40 0.25 -10.55
N GLY A 174 6.48 -0.43 -10.90
CA GLY A 174 7.79 0.16 -11.10
C GLY A 174 8.39 -0.17 -12.46
N TYR A 175 9.23 0.74 -12.93
CA TYR A 175 10.13 0.53 -14.06
C TYR A 175 11.57 0.73 -13.60
N TRP A 176 12.34 -0.36 -13.66
CA TRP A 176 13.79 -0.33 -13.46
C TRP A 176 14.43 0.21 -14.72
N ILE A 177 15.03 1.40 -14.65
CA ILE A 177 15.76 2.02 -15.75
C ILE A 177 17.05 1.25 -16.01
N ASN A 178 17.64 0.72 -14.96
CA ASN A 178 18.83 -0.12 -14.94
C ASN A 178 18.82 -0.95 -13.64
N PRO A 179 19.79 -1.84 -13.37
CA PRO A 179 19.79 -2.67 -12.16
C PRO A 179 19.80 -1.91 -10.82
N VAL A 180 20.07 -0.60 -10.83
CA VAL A 180 20.20 0.22 -9.62
C VAL A 180 19.04 1.21 -9.43
N VAL A 181 18.51 1.79 -10.52
CA VAL A 181 17.55 2.91 -10.47
C VAL A 181 16.17 2.49 -10.92
N GLN A 182 15.18 2.78 -10.12
CA GLN A 182 13.75 2.54 -10.39
C GLN A 182 12.94 3.83 -10.32
N ILE A 183 11.97 3.97 -11.20
CA ILE A 183 10.83 4.88 -10.99
C ILE A 183 9.58 4.04 -10.76
N SER A 184 8.71 4.45 -9.85
CA SER A 184 7.49 3.70 -9.56
C SER A 184 6.32 4.62 -9.26
N ALA A 185 5.11 4.10 -9.48
CA ALA A 185 3.86 4.66 -8.98
C ALA A 185 3.33 3.75 -7.88
N PHE A 186 2.74 4.33 -6.84
CA PHE A 186 2.13 3.59 -5.76
C PHE A 186 0.72 4.08 -5.47
N PHE A 187 -0.08 3.19 -4.94
CA PHE A 187 -1.36 3.45 -4.30
C PHE A 187 -1.36 2.73 -2.97
N ASP A 188 -1.72 3.41 -1.92
CA ASP A 188 -1.90 2.80 -0.62
C ASP A 188 -3.24 3.11 0.03
N HIS A 189 -3.58 2.29 0.99
CA HIS A 189 -4.79 2.37 1.78
C HIS A 189 -4.45 2.16 3.25
N VAL A 190 -4.93 3.06 4.09
CA VAL A 190 -4.76 2.95 5.54
C VAL A 190 -6.11 2.97 6.24
N SER A 191 -6.36 1.98 7.10
CA SER A 191 -7.61 1.88 7.85
C SER A 191 -7.46 1.03 9.11
N ASN A 192 -8.40 1.14 10.04
CA ASN A 192 -8.44 0.24 11.20
C ASN A 192 -9.22 -1.05 10.94
N ALA A 193 -9.54 -1.39 9.69
CA ALA A 193 -10.29 -2.58 9.28
C ALA A 193 -11.64 -2.76 10.01
N GLY A 194 -12.19 -1.71 10.60
CA GLY A 194 -13.44 -1.75 11.35
C GLY A 194 -13.31 -2.19 12.81
N PHE A 195 -12.08 -2.32 13.34
CA PHE A 195 -11.86 -2.65 14.75
C PHE A 195 -12.20 -1.51 15.71
N ALA A 196 -12.35 -0.28 15.21
CA ALA A 196 -12.81 0.85 16.01
C ALA A 196 -14.16 1.39 15.51
N LYS A 197 -14.84 2.17 16.37
CA LYS A 197 -16.15 2.77 16.06
C LYS A 197 -16.12 3.72 14.87
N GLN A 198 -15.02 4.45 14.69
CA GLN A 198 -14.75 5.29 13.53
C GLN A 198 -13.74 4.57 12.66
N ASN A 199 -13.90 4.67 11.33
CA ASN A 199 -12.98 4.09 10.35
C ASN A 199 -13.07 4.86 9.03
N GLN A 200 -12.66 6.12 9.03
CA GLN A 200 -12.46 6.90 7.81
C GLN A 200 -11.04 6.64 7.34
N SER A 201 -10.90 5.86 6.29
CA SER A 201 -9.60 5.51 5.71
C SER A 201 -8.96 6.68 4.98
N ILE A 202 -7.64 6.65 4.87
CA ILE A 202 -6.84 7.52 3.97
C ILE A 202 -6.38 6.65 2.80
N ASN A 203 -6.36 7.22 1.60
CA ASN A 203 -5.77 6.61 0.41
C ASN A 203 -4.84 7.62 -0.24
N ASP A 204 -3.63 7.20 -0.53
CA ASP A 204 -2.64 8.07 -1.14
C ASP A 204 -2.19 7.48 -2.49
N VAL A 205 -1.88 8.36 -3.43
CA VAL A 205 -1.37 8.01 -4.75
C VAL A 205 -0.14 8.84 -5.04
N GLY A 206 0.93 8.19 -5.43
CA GLY A 206 2.16 8.93 -5.67
C GLY A 206 3.13 8.23 -6.61
N ALA A 207 4.31 8.86 -6.72
CA ALA A 207 5.43 8.32 -7.45
C ALA A 207 6.70 8.34 -6.59
N ARG A 208 7.62 7.41 -6.84
CA ARG A 208 8.90 7.27 -6.15
C ARG A 208 10.05 7.13 -7.13
N LEU A 209 11.20 7.63 -6.72
CA LEU A 209 12.51 7.29 -7.28
C LEU A 209 13.21 6.37 -6.29
N GLY A 210 13.61 5.19 -6.73
CA GLY A 210 14.23 4.16 -5.93
C GLY A 210 15.67 3.88 -6.34
N PHE A 211 16.50 3.52 -5.38
CA PHE A 211 17.90 3.16 -5.56
C PHE A 211 18.17 1.87 -4.81
N ARG A 212 18.79 0.91 -5.51
CA ARG A 212 19.26 -0.34 -4.94
C ARG A 212 20.72 -0.20 -4.49
N PHE A 213 21.05 -0.80 -3.33
CA PHE A 213 22.40 -0.81 -2.74
C PHE A 213 22.75 -2.14 -2.10
#